data_4fb2f5bba808de6f2d8ed5325d3ac2d8
#
_entry.id   4fb2f5bba808de6f2d8ed5325d3ac2d8
#
_cell.length_a   1.000
_cell.length_b   1.000
_cell.length_c   1.000
_cell.angle_alpha   90.00
_cell.angle_beta   90.00
_cell.angle_gamma   90.00
#
_symmetry.space_group_name_H-M   'P 1'
#
loop_
_entity.id
_entity.type
_entity.pdbx_description
1 polymer ?
#
loop_
_entity_poly.entity_id
_entity_poly.type
_entity_poly.pdbx_seq_one_letter_code
_entity_poly.pdbx_strand_id
1 'polypeptide(L)'
;MITQYLKGGYPILWVQTHEEDRAISAMGVEAVELGYECLSWDIAMGDGDPMSPLIGIESMEIHSIMFLKDYHKFIGGTEIFRTIKNLRDTLKTKKKHLIIVSPVVNIPIELEKDITLIDFPLPTQEELVGMAKDIIGKVNKDNNLSIKIDKEAMAAACGLTAFEAENALARSLVSTKKIDMSILEEEKLQGIKKSGLMEIGTAVKESELGGLDGLKKYLHNRKKGFWDTNLPTPR
;
A
#
# COMPACT_ATOMS: atom_id res chain seq x y z
N MET A 1 9.07 9.30 -3.27
CA MET A 1 7.61 9.49 -3.35
C MET A 1 7.17 10.81 -2.71
N ILE A 2 7.48 11.08 -1.44
CA ILE A 2 7.06 12.31 -0.76
C ILE A 2 7.99 13.51 -0.98
N THR A 3 9.20 13.30 -1.46
CA THR A 3 10.23 14.34 -1.65
C THR A 3 9.71 15.61 -2.34
N GLN A 4 8.91 15.48 -3.39
CA GLN A 4 8.36 16.63 -4.11
C GLN A 4 7.37 17.46 -3.26
N TYR A 5 6.58 16.79 -2.41
CA TYR A 5 5.62 17.46 -1.52
C TYR A 5 6.33 18.17 -0.36
N LEU A 6 7.35 17.53 0.23
CA LEU A 6 8.18 18.15 1.28
C LEU A 6 8.90 19.40 0.74
N LYS A 7 9.55 19.29 -0.42
CA LYS A 7 10.20 20.43 -1.09
C LYS A 7 9.21 21.51 -1.52
N GLY A 8 8.01 21.12 -1.90
CA GLY A 8 6.91 22.03 -2.26
C GLY A 8 6.25 22.71 -1.07
N GLY A 9 6.59 22.31 0.18
CA GLY A 9 6.04 22.89 1.41
C GLY A 9 4.58 22.56 1.64
N TYR A 10 4.12 21.37 1.24
CA TYR A 10 2.77 20.88 1.53
C TYR A 10 2.65 20.51 3.00
N PRO A 11 1.87 21.25 3.81
CA PRO A 11 1.90 21.09 5.26
C PRO A 11 1.23 19.81 5.76
N ILE A 12 0.18 19.35 5.06
CA ILE A 12 -0.63 18.22 5.49
C ILE A 12 -0.83 17.27 4.31
N LEU A 13 -0.42 16.01 4.50
CA LEU A 13 -0.56 14.95 3.51
C LEU A 13 -1.44 13.84 4.09
N TRP A 14 -2.20 13.20 3.20
CA TRP A 14 -2.94 11.98 3.54
C TRP A 14 -2.49 10.87 2.61
N VAL A 15 -1.90 9.84 3.19
CA VAL A 15 -1.40 8.68 2.44
C VAL A 15 -2.39 7.54 2.62
N GLN A 16 -3.05 7.18 1.52
CA GLN A 16 -4.00 6.08 1.52
C GLN A 16 -3.26 4.76 1.31
N THR A 17 -3.32 3.89 2.33
CA THR A 17 -2.73 2.54 2.25
C THR A 17 -3.20 1.66 3.39
N HIS A 18 -3.21 0.34 3.15
CA HIS A 18 -3.33 -0.70 4.19
C HIS A 18 -1.98 -1.07 4.81
N GLU A 19 -0.86 -0.59 4.23
CA GLU A 19 0.50 -0.96 4.58
C GLU A 19 1.21 0.18 5.31
N GLU A 20 0.68 0.58 6.48
CA GLU A 20 1.15 1.77 7.19
C GLU A 20 2.64 1.74 7.52
N ASP A 21 3.15 0.61 8.03
CA ASP A 21 4.56 0.50 8.43
C ASP A 21 5.50 0.54 7.23
N ARG A 22 5.12 -0.10 6.09
CA ARG A 22 5.88 -0.02 4.85
C ARG A 22 5.90 1.40 4.30
N ALA A 23 4.75 2.06 4.31
CA ALA A 23 4.63 3.45 3.86
C ALA A 23 5.45 4.41 4.72
N ILE A 24 5.32 4.32 6.04
CA ILE A 24 6.08 5.16 6.98
C ILE A 24 7.58 4.92 6.85
N SER A 25 8.02 3.66 6.74
CA SER A 25 9.43 3.33 6.56
C SER A 25 9.99 3.90 5.26
N ALA A 26 9.29 3.72 4.14
CA ALA A 26 9.72 4.24 2.84
C ALA A 26 9.77 5.78 2.82
N MET A 27 8.74 6.44 3.36
CA MET A 27 8.69 7.90 3.45
C MET A 27 9.72 8.45 4.44
N GLY A 28 9.95 7.74 5.55
CA GLY A 28 10.94 8.11 6.57
C GLY A 28 12.37 8.14 6.01
N VAL A 29 12.74 7.16 5.17
CA VAL A 29 14.04 7.14 4.49
C VAL A 29 14.20 8.40 3.62
N GLU A 30 13.22 8.71 2.76
CA GLU A 30 13.27 9.92 1.92
C GLU A 30 13.34 11.21 2.76
N ALA A 31 12.63 11.25 3.88
CA ALA A 31 12.57 12.41 4.76
C ALA A 31 13.90 12.64 5.49
N VAL A 32 14.51 11.59 6.01
CA VAL A 32 15.81 11.65 6.71
C VAL A 32 16.92 12.10 5.75
N GLU A 33 16.91 11.63 4.49
CA GLU A 33 17.85 12.10 3.46
C GLU A 33 17.73 13.60 3.19
N LEU A 34 16.55 14.18 3.42
CA LEU A 34 16.29 15.62 3.29
C LEU A 34 16.54 16.40 4.60
N GLY A 35 16.99 15.73 5.65
CA GLY A 35 17.28 16.33 6.95
C GLY A 35 16.05 16.57 7.84
N TYR A 36 14.95 15.81 7.62
CA TYR A 36 13.80 15.88 8.50
C TYR A 36 13.91 14.94 9.68
N GLU A 37 13.48 15.40 10.85
CA GLU A 37 13.20 14.55 12.01
C GLU A 37 11.82 13.91 11.83
N CYS A 38 11.71 12.60 12.06
CA CYS A 38 10.47 11.84 11.86
C CYS A 38 10.01 11.21 13.16
N LEU A 39 8.78 11.49 13.55
CA LEU A 39 8.08 10.81 14.64
C LEU A 39 6.80 10.17 14.11
N SER A 40 6.34 9.12 14.78
CA SER A 40 5.05 8.48 14.48
C SER A 40 4.21 8.41 15.76
N TRP A 41 2.90 8.51 15.56
CA TRP A 41 1.91 8.39 16.62
C TRP A 41 0.77 7.47 16.18
N ASP A 42 0.29 6.68 17.13
CA ASP A 42 -0.99 5.98 17.08
C ASP A 42 -1.70 6.08 18.44
N ILE A 43 -2.98 5.72 18.49
CA ILE A 43 -3.81 5.86 19.68
C ILE A 43 -3.35 4.99 20.85
N ALA A 44 -2.56 3.94 20.60
CA ALA A 44 -2.02 3.06 21.64
C ALA A 44 -0.72 3.60 22.27
N MET A 45 -0.17 4.68 21.70
CA MET A 45 1.05 5.31 22.21
C MET A 45 0.73 6.39 23.25
N GLY A 46 1.56 6.47 24.28
CA GLY A 46 1.49 7.52 25.28
C GLY A 46 0.20 7.51 26.10
N ASP A 47 -0.48 8.66 26.15
CA ASP A 47 -1.73 8.87 26.89
C ASP A 47 -3.00 8.53 26.08
N GLY A 48 -2.84 8.16 24.82
CA GLY A 48 -3.96 7.88 23.92
C GLY A 48 -4.79 9.10 23.55
N ASP A 49 -4.28 10.32 23.77
CA ASP A 49 -4.98 11.56 23.41
C ASP A 49 -4.65 11.95 21.95
N PRO A 50 -5.65 12.04 21.05
CA PRO A 50 -5.43 12.46 19.67
C PRO A 50 -4.98 13.93 19.53
N MET A 51 -5.09 14.76 20.55
CA MET A 51 -4.52 16.11 20.56
C MET A 51 -3.00 16.12 20.75
N SER A 52 -2.46 15.14 21.47
CA SER A 52 -1.02 15.07 21.82
C SER A 52 -0.10 15.19 20.61
N PRO A 53 -0.29 14.48 19.47
CA PRO A 53 0.62 14.61 18.32
C PRO A 53 0.51 15.98 17.64
N LEU A 54 -0.63 16.67 17.71
CA LEU A 54 -0.80 18.01 17.15
C LEU A 54 -0.05 19.06 17.98
N ILE A 55 -0.08 18.93 19.30
CA ILE A 55 0.72 19.76 20.21
C ILE A 55 2.20 19.40 20.06
N GLY A 56 2.50 18.11 19.95
CA GLY A 56 3.86 17.59 19.79
C GLY A 56 4.56 18.19 18.58
N ILE A 57 3.94 18.15 17.39
CA ILE A 57 4.55 18.73 16.18
C ILE A 57 4.81 20.23 16.29
N GLU A 58 3.98 20.96 17.03
CA GLU A 58 4.17 22.40 17.23
C GLU A 58 5.47 22.67 18.00
N SER A 59 5.78 21.85 19.00
CA SER A 59 6.96 21.98 19.85
C SER A 59 8.25 21.41 19.24
N MET A 60 8.17 20.55 18.22
CA MET A 60 9.34 20.01 17.52
C MET A 60 10.17 21.10 16.87
N GLU A 61 11.41 20.77 16.55
CA GLU A 61 12.30 21.65 15.78
C GLU A 61 11.77 21.85 14.34
N ILE A 62 12.38 22.81 13.63
CA ILE A 62 12.13 23.00 12.19
C ILE A 62 12.53 21.75 11.40
N HIS A 63 11.89 21.50 10.25
CA HIS A 63 12.11 20.30 9.43
C HIS A 63 11.71 19.01 10.17
N SER A 64 10.48 18.94 10.62
CA SER A 64 9.94 17.77 11.33
C SER A 64 8.72 17.18 10.61
N ILE A 65 8.55 15.87 10.73
CA ILE A 65 7.40 15.13 10.24
C ILE A 65 6.77 14.34 11.37
N MET A 66 5.45 14.47 11.51
CA MET A 66 4.64 13.64 12.39
C MET A 66 3.77 12.72 11.54
N PHE A 67 4.02 11.42 11.56
CA PHE A 67 3.16 10.41 10.97
C PHE A 67 2.03 10.05 11.95
N LEU A 68 0.80 10.09 11.47
CA LEU A 68 -0.41 9.85 12.26
C LEU A 68 -1.11 8.59 11.72
N LYS A 69 -1.00 7.47 12.44
CA LYS A 69 -1.64 6.22 12.05
C LYS A 69 -3.13 6.26 12.41
N ASP A 70 -3.97 5.83 11.46
CA ASP A 70 -5.43 5.71 11.62
C ASP A 70 -6.15 6.98 12.13
N TYR A 71 -5.52 8.15 11.94
CA TYR A 71 -6.04 9.42 12.45
C TYR A 71 -7.40 9.83 11.86
N HIS A 72 -7.82 9.14 10.78
CA HIS A 72 -9.15 9.29 10.18
C HIS A 72 -10.30 9.07 11.18
N LYS A 73 -10.06 8.34 12.28
CA LYS A 73 -11.05 8.12 13.35
C LYS A 73 -11.30 9.36 14.21
N PHE A 74 -10.36 10.28 14.27
CA PHE A 74 -10.38 11.43 15.19
C PHE A 74 -10.57 12.76 14.46
N ILE A 75 -10.18 12.88 13.20
CA ILE A 75 -10.10 14.12 12.44
C ILE A 75 -11.44 14.86 12.31
N GLY A 76 -12.58 14.17 12.47
CA GLY A 76 -13.91 14.76 12.49
C GLY A 76 -14.28 15.48 13.80
N GLY A 77 -13.46 15.33 14.85
CA GLY A 77 -13.67 16.04 16.12
C GLY A 77 -13.45 17.54 15.95
N THR A 78 -14.37 18.35 16.50
CA THR A 78 -14.38 19.82 16.33
C THR A 78 -13.05 20.46 16.75
N GLU A 79 -12.49 20.04 17.87
CA GLU A 79 -11.20 20.52 18.37
C GLU A 79 -10.05 20.10 17.48
N ILE A 80 -10.07 18.85 17.00
CA ILE A 80 -9.01 18.26 16.18
C ILE A 80 -8.91 18.99 14.84
N PHE A 81 -10.01 19.03 14.05
CA PHE A 81 -9.94 19.67 12.73
C PHE A 81 -9.62 21.18 12.86
N ARG A 82 -10.12 21.83 13.90
CA ARG A 82 -9.81 23.24 14.13
C ARG A 82 -8.35 23.47 14.45
N THR A 83 -7.76 22.62 15.29
CA THR A 83 -6.33 22.67 15.61
C THR A 83 -5.48 22.43 14.37
N ILE A 84 -5.79 21.41 13.56
CA ILE A 84 -5.10 21.14 12.28
C ILE A 84 -5.13 22.37 11.37
N LYS A 85 -6.30 23.00 11.25
CA LYS A 85 -6.46 24.19 10.42
C LYS A 85 -5.64 25.38 10.94
N ASN A 86 -5.56 25.54 12.24
CA ASN A 86 -4.73 26.60 12.86
C ASN A 86 -3.22 26.35 12.67
N LEU A 87 -2.81 25.09 12.71
CA LEU A 87 -1.41 24.71 12.52
C LEU A 87 -0.90 24.90 11.09
N ARG A 88 -1.76 24.89 10.08
CA ARG A 88 -1.42 24.91 8.65
C ARG A 88 -0.30 25.89 8.29
N ASP A 89 -0.47 27.14 8.68
CA ASP A 89 0.47 28.23 8.30
C ASP A 89 1.80 28.10 9.07
N THR A 90 1.76 27.67 10.31
CA THR A 90 2.94 27.37 11.13
C THR A 90 3.72 26.20 10.55
N LEU A 91 3.04 25.11 10.20
CA LEU A 91 3.64 23.94 9.56
C LEU A 91 4.37 24.35 8.27
N LYS A 92 3.70 25.10 7.39
CA LYS A 92 4.27 25.56 6.13
C LYS A 92 5.49 26.46 6.33
N THR A 93 5.41 27.42 7.24
CA THR A 93 6.50 28.38 7.52
C THR A 93 7.73 27.71 8.13
N LYS A 94 7.52 26.77 9.05
CA LYS A 94 8.58 26.04 9.75
C LYS A 94 9.03 24.77 9.04
N LYS A 95 8.50 24.48 7.83
CA LYS A 95 8.74 23.24 7.09
C LYS A 95 8.51 22.01 7.95
N LYS A 96 7.37 21.97 8.60
CA LYS A 96 6.87 20.81 9.35
C LYS A 96 5.73 20.18 8.56
N HIS A 97 5.55 18.89 8.71
CA HIS A 97 4.52 18.18 7.97
C HIS A 97 3.75 17.22 8.87
N LEU A 98 2.43 17.23 8.74
CA LEU A 98 1.56 16.18 9.26
C LEU A 98 1.27 15.19 8.13
N ILE A 99 1.51 13.92 8.34
CA ILE A 99 1.25 12.86 7.35
C ILE A 99 0.33 11.84 7.97
N ILE A 100 -0.95 11.88 7.58
CA ILE A 100 -1.94 10.89 8.00
C ILE A 100 -1.77 9.65 7.13
N VAL A 101 -1.67 8.48 7.76
CA VAL A 101 -1.54 7.19 7.06
C VAL A 101 -2.71 6.32 7.48
N SER A 102 -3.56 5.95 6.53
CA SER A 102 -4.74 5.12 6.80
C SER A 102 -5.31 4.48 5.53
N PRO A 103 -6.01 3.34 5.64
CA PRO A 103 -6.64 2.69 4.50
C PRO A 103 -7.90 3.43 4.02
N VAL A 104 -8.54 4.17 4.90
CA VAL A 104 -9.78 4.91 4.62
C VAL A 104 -9.50 6.40 4.57
N VAL A 105 -10.00 7.05 3.52
CA VAL A 105 -9.94 8.52 3.37
C VAL A 105 -11.27 9.10 3.81
N ASN A 106 -11.24 9.91 4.86
CA ASN A 106 -12.42 10.62 5.38
C ASN A 106 -12.02 12.05 5.78
N ILE A 107 -11.83 12.90 4.78
CA ILE A 107 -11.39 14.28 4.97
C ILE A 107 -12.61 15.16 5.27
N PRO A 108 -12.66 15.85 6.43
CA PRO A 108 -13.69 16.84 6.70
C PRO A 108 -13.68 17.96 5.64
N ILE A 109 -14.85 18.46 5.26
CA ILE A 109 -14.99 19.48 4.22
C ILE A 109 -14.19 20.75 4.56
N GLU A 110 -14.02 21.04 5.85
CA GLU A 110 -13.26 22.18 6.35
C GLU A 110 -11.75 22.08 6.07
N LEU A 111 -11.24 20.86 5.86
CA LEU A 111 -9.82 20.56 5.60
C LEU A 111 -9.56 20.13 4.16
N GLU A 112 -10.59 20.01 3.31
CA GLU A 112 -10.47 19.49 1.94
C GLU A 112 -9.43 20.24 1.09
N LYS A 113 -9.27 21.53 1.31
CA LYS A 113 -8.31 22.37 0.58
C LYS A 113 -6.92 22.43 1.24
N ASP A 114 -6.80 21.94 2.46
CA ASP A 114 -5.58 22.00 3.26
C ASP A 114 -4.81 20.66 3.22
N ILE A 115 -5.49 19.57 2.91
CA ILE A 115 -4.94 18.22 2.86
C ILE A 115 -4.72 17.77 1.42
N THR A 116 -3.55 17.22 1.14
CA THR A 116 -3.23 16.61 -0.16
C THR A 116 -3.24 15.10 -0.03
N LEU A 117 -4.06 14.45 -0.85
CA LEU A 117 -4.17 12.98 -0.90
C LEU A 117 -3.05 12.39 -1.77
N ILE A 118 -2.46 11.30 -1.30
CA ILE A 118 -1.42 10.53 -1.98
C ILE A 118 -1.77 9.04 -1.86
N ASP A 119 -1.78 8.33 -2.97
CA ASP A 119 -1.90 6.89 -3.00
C ASP A 119 -0.52 6.25 -2.81
N PHE A 120 -0.40 5.34 -1.83
CA PHE A 120 0.83 4.58 -1.66
C PHE A 120 0.75 3.30 -2.51
N PRO A 121 1.73 3.06 -3.40
CA PRO A 121 1.67 1.93 -4.31
C PRO A 121 1.87 0.60 -3.59
N LEU A 122 1.18 -0.43 -4.09
CA LEU A 122 1.46 -1.81 -3.70
C LEU A 122 2.88 -2.21 -4.09
N PRO A 123 3.43 -3.28 -3.48
CA PRO A 123 4.78 -3.74 -3.77
C PRO A 123 4.98 -4.05 -5.26
N THR A 124 6.09 -3.61 -5.80
CA THR A 124 6.53 -3.97 -7.15
C THR A 124 6.98 -5.44 -7.20
N GLN A 125 7.06 -6.00 -8.40
CA GLN A 125 7.58 -7.38 -8.56
C GLN A 125 9.01 -7.51 -8.02
N GLU A 126 9.83 -6.47 -8.13
CA GLU A 126 11.20 -6.47 -7.64
C GLU A 126 11.27 -6.52 -6.11
N GLU A 127 10.42 -5.75 -5.44
CA GLU A 127 10.27 -5.77 -3.98
C GLU A 127 9.77 -7.13 -3.48
N LEU A 128 8.77 -7.72 -4.18
CA LEU A 128 8.28 -9.07 -3.88
C LEU A 128 9.35 -10.14 -4.07
N VAL A 129 10.18 -10.04 -5.11
CA VAL A 129 11.33 -10.93 -5.32
C VAL A 129 12.35 -10.76 -4.20
N GLY A 130 12.63 -9.54 -3.76
CA GLY A 130 13.49 -9.25 -2.62
C GLY A 130 13.00 -9.96 -1.35
N MET A 131 11.72 -9.74 -1.00
CA MET A 131 11.06 -10.37 0.14
C MET A 131 11.10 -11.91 0.06
N ALA A 132 10.78 -12.47 -1.12
CA ALA A 132 10.85 -13.92 -1.33
C ALA A 132 12.25 -14.47 -1.13
N LYS A 133 13.31 -13.75 -1.54
CA LYS A 133 14.71 -14.14 -1.30
C LYS A 133 15.03 -14.26 0.19
N ASP A 134 14.57 -13.29 0.97
CA ASP A 134 14.83 -13.25 2.41
C ASP A 134 14.13 -14.40 3.14
N ILE A 135 12.86 -14.66 2.79
CA ILE A 135 12.07 -15.76 3.37
C ILE A 135 12.69 -17.11 2.98
N ILE A 136 12.92 -17.33 1.69
CA ILE A 136 13.48 -18.59 1.16
C ILE A 136 14.90 -18.81 1.69
N GLY A 137 15.71 -17.75 1.81
CA GLY A 137 17.05 -17.83 2.37
C GLY A 137 17.05 -18.37 3.80
N LYS A 138 16.13 -17.91 4.64
CA LYS A 138 15.92 -18.43 6.00
C LYS A 138 15.47 -19.89 5.98
N VAL A 139 14.42 -20.20 5.20
CA VAL A 139 13.85 -21.56 5.11
C VAL A 139 14.87 -22.57 4.56
N ASN A 140 15.61 -22.22 3.53
CA ASN A 140 16.65 -23.08 2.95
C ASN A 140 17.77 -23.39 3.96
N LYS A 141 18.21 -22.38 4.73
CA LYS A 141 19.25 -22.53 5.75
C LYS A 141 18.78 -23.42 6.88
N ASP A 142 17.55 -23.21 7.38
CA ASP A 142 17.03 -23.92 8.55
C ASP A 142 16.66 -25.37 8.24
N ASN A 143 16.24 -25.68 7.01
CA ASN A 143 15.74 -26.99 6.60
C ASN A 143 16.64 -27.73 5.60
N ASN A 144 17.81 -27.18 5.27
CA ASN A 144 18.74 -27.74 4.30
C ASN A 144 18.10 -27.99 2.91
N LEU A 145 17.23 -27.07 2.49
CA LEU A 145 16.49 -27.09 1.23
C LEU A 145 17.16 -26.22 0.17
N SER A 146 16.79 -26.40 -1.10
CA SER A 146 17.26 -25.60 -2.23
C SER A 146 16.09 -25.07 -3.06
N ILE A 147 15.22 -24.29 -2.42
CA ILE A 147 14.06 -23.69 -3.06
C ILE A 147 14.52 -22.53 -3.93
N LYS A 148 14.05 -22.51 -5.19
CA LYS A 148 14.33 -21.42 -6.15
C LYS A 148 13.15 -20.50 -6.26
N ILE A 149 13.43 -19.24 -6.59
CA ILE A 149 12.39 -18.24 -6.87
C ILE A 149 11.86 -18.45 -8.28
N ASP A 150 10.57 -18.61 -8.37
CA ASP A 150 9.86 -18.63 -9.65
C ASP A 150 9.38 -17.21 -10.00
N LYS A 151 9.85 -16.69 -11.15
CA LYS A 151 9.48 -15.35 -11.62
C LYS A 151 8.01 -15.25 -12.01
N GLU A 152 7.41 -16.32 -12.51
CA GLU A 152 5.99 -16.35 -12.88
C GLU A 152 5.12 -16.30 -11.62
N ALA A 153 5.49 -17.04 -10.58
CA ALA A 153 4.84 -16.98 -9.29
C ALA A 153 4.95 -15.58 -8.64
N MET A 154 6.10 -14.90 -8.79
CA MET A 154 6.24 -13.52 -8.31
C MET A 154 5.38 -12.53 -9.10
N ALA A 155 5.24 -12.72 -10.40
CA ALA A 155 4.29 -11.93 -11.20
C ALA A 155 2.85 -12.20 -10.77
N ALA A 156 2.51 -13.45 -10.43
CA ALA A 156 1.20 -13.78 -9.84
C ALA A 156 0.97 -13.13 -8.48
N ALA A 157 2.00 -12.87 -7.68
CA ALA A 157 1.89 -12.17 -6.40
C ALA A 157 1.66 -10.64 -6.54
N CYS A 158 1.95 -10.03 -7.70
CA CYS A 158 1.70 -8.61 -7.91
C CYS A 158 0.21 -8.26 -7.69
N GLY A 159 -0.05 -7.19 -6.93
CA GLY A 159 -1.40 -6.79 -6.53
C GLY A 159 -1.80 -7.23 -5.12
N LEU A 160 -1.00 -8.06 -4.45
CA LEU A 160 -1.08 -8.30 -3.01
C LEU A 160 -0.35 -7.19 -2.25
N THR A 161 -0.78 -6.94 -1.02
CA THR A 161 0.03 -6.19 -0.05
C THR A 161 1.29 -7.00 0.32
N ALA A 162 2.32 -6.35 0.85
CA ALA A 162 3.54 -7.04 1.32
C ALA A 162 3.21 -8.12 2.35
N PHE A 163 2.30 -7.80 3.29
CA PHE A 163 1.86 -8.74 4.33
C PHE A 163 1.10 -9.95 3.76
N GLU A 164 0.19 -9.73 2.81
CA GLU A 164 -0.53 -10.82 2.14
C GLU A 164 0.43 -11.70 1.33
N ALA A 165 1.37 -11.08 0.60
CA ALA A 165 2.38 -11.80 -0.16
C ALA A 165 3.31 -12.62 0.74
N GLU A 166 3.76 -12.05 1.87
CA GLU A 166 4.59 -12.76 2.86
C GLU A 166 3.86 -13.99 3.42
N ASN A 167 2.60 -13.82 3.83
CA ASN A 167 1.78 -14.90 4.36
C ASN A 167 1.51 -16.00 3.33
N ALA A 168 1.20 -15.62 2.09
CA ALA A 168 0.97 -16.57 1.00
C ALA A 168 2.24 -17.36 0.65
N LEU A 169 3.39 -16.68 0.59
CA LEU A 169 4.69 -17.32 0.41
C LEU A 169 5.02 -18.28 1.56
N ALA A 170 4.86 -17.84 2.81
CA ALA A 170 5.10 -18.69 3.97
C ALA A 170 4.20 -19.92 3.97
N ARG A 171 2.89 -19.76 3.70
CA ARG A 171 1.92 -20.85 3.57
C ARG A 171 2.32 -21.83 2.46
N SER A 172 2.76 -21.32 1.31
CA SER A 172 3.22 -22.12 0.18
C SER A 172 4.43 -22.97 0.54
N LEU A 173 5.42 -22.37 1.18
CA LEU A 173 6.66 -23.06 1.60
C LEU A 173 6.39 -24.14 2.65
N VAL A 174 5.52 -23.88 3.59
CA VAL A 174 5.13 -24.87 4.63
C VAL A 174 4.38 -26.04 4.01
N SER A 175 3.43 -25.78 3.11
CA SER A 175 2.52 -26.81 2.56
C SER A 175 3.22 -27.66 1.48
N THR A 176 3.98 -27.04 0.58
CA THR A 176 4.47 -27.69 -0.65
C THR A 176 6.00 -27.71 -0.77
N LYS A 177 6.70 -27.04 0.13
CA LYS A 177 8.17 -26.82 0.10
C LYS A 177 8.66 -26.20 -1.21
N LYS A 178 7.79 -25.47 -1.89
CA LYS A 178 8.06 -24.71 -3.11
C LYS A 178 7.16 -23.48 -3.15
N ILE A 179 7.42 -22.56 -4.06
CA ILE A 179 6.47 -21.48 -4.33
C ILE A 179 5.35 -22.04 -5.21
N ASP A 180 4.12 -22.03 -4.69
CA ASP A 180 2.94 -22.55 -5.38
C ASP A 180 2.04 -21.39 -5.82
N MET A 181 1.90 -21.23 -7.13
CA MET A 181 1.13 -20.14 -7.75
C MET A 181 -0.34 -20.19 -7.33
N SER A 182 -0.91 -21.40 -7.16
CA SER A 182 -2.32 -21.54 -6.80
C SER A 182 -2.63 -20.93 -5.42
N ILE A 183 -1.68 -21.00 -4.49
CA ILE A 183 -1.81 -20.41 -3.15
C ILE A 183 -1.78 -18.89 -3.22
N LEU A 184 -0.93 -18.32 -4.09
CA LEU A 184 -0.87 -16.87 -4.32
C LEU A 184 -2.15 -16.34 -4.99
N GLU A 185 -2.68 -17.10 -5.94
CA GLU A 185 -3.96 -16.79 -6.58
C GLU A 185 -5.13 -16.88 -5.60
N GLU A 186 -5.17 -17.90 -4.75
CA GLU A 186 -6.18 -18.00 -3.68
C GLU A 186 -6.17 -16.77 -2.76
N GLU A 187 -5.01 -16.27 -2.37
CA GLU A 187 -4.90 -15.08 -1.51
C GLU A 187 -5.49 -13.84 -2.20
N LYS A 188 -5.20 -13.64 -3.48
CA LYS A 188 -5.83 -12.57 -4.28
C LYS A 188 -7.35 -12.69 -4.31
N LEU A 189 -7.85 -13.92 -4.54
CA LEU A 189 -9.28 -14.17 -4.56
C LEU A 189 -9.93 -13.87 -3.20
N GLN A 190 -9.24 -14.14 -2.09
CA GLN A 190 -9.72 -13.77 -0.76
C GLN A 190 -9.79 -12.25 -0.57
N GLY A 191 -8.79 -11.50 -1.04
CA GLY A 191 -8.80 -10.03 -1.01
C GLY A 191 -10.03 -9.46 -1.73
N ILE A 192 -10.34 -10.00 -2.92
CA ILE A 192 -11.53 -9.60 -3.70
C ILE A 192 -12.83 -9.94 -2.96
N LYS A 193 -12.92 -11.15 -2.38
CA LYS A 193 -14.10 -11.54 -1.59
C LYS A 193 -14.31 -10.67 -0.35
N LYS A 194 -13.23 -10.31 0.35
CA LYS A 194 -13.29 -9.43 1.53
C LYS A 194 -13.78 -8.02 1.18
N SER A 195 -13.50 -7.53 -0.03
CA SER A 195 -13.98 -6.21 -0.47
C SER A 195 -15.50 -6.12 -0.60
N GLY A 196 -16.18 -7.27 -0.80
CA GLY A 196 -17.63 -7.34 -1.00
C GLY A 196 -18.13 -6.67 -2.29
N LEU A 197 -17.24 -6.14 -3.11
CA LEU A 197 -17.58 -5.41 -4.34
C LEU A 197 -17.73 -6.30 -5.56
N MET A 198 -17.15 -7.49 -5.53
CA MET A 198 -17.19 -8.43 -6.67
C MET A 198 -17.34 -9.86 -6.17
N GLU A 199 -18.19 -10.63 -6.87
CA GLU A 199 -18.24 -12.08 -6.77
C GLU A 199 -17.40 -12.68 -7.89
N ILE A 200 -16.55 -13.64 -7.53
CA ILE A 200 -15.76 -14.37 -8.51
C ILE A 200 -16.57 -15.60 -8.90
N GLY A 201 -17.06 -15.61 -10.14
CA GLY A 201 -17.67 -16.78 -10.73
C GLY A 201 -16.64 -17.92 -10.89
N THR A 202 -17.12 -19.16 -10.86
CA THR A 202 -16.28 -20.32 -11.18
C THR A 202 -15.75 -20.18 -12.62
N ALA A 203 -14.42 -20.32 -12.77
CA ALA A 203 -13.81 -20.31 -14.09
C ALA A 203 -14.36 -21.49 -14.92
N VAL A 204 -15.07 -21.18 -15.98
CA VAL A 204 -15.59 -22.16 -16.94
C VAL A 204 -14.58 -22.29 -18.07
N LYS A 205 -14.17 -23.51 -18.39
CA LYS A 205 -13.26 -23.75 -19.52
C LYS A 205 -13.98 -23.45 -20.84
N GLU A 206 -13.26 -22.90 -21.80
CA GLU A 206 -13.81 -22.61 -23.15
C GLU A 206 -14.46 -23.85 -23.79
N SER A 207 -13.94 -25.05 -23.50
CA SER A 207 -14.48 -26.33 -23.96
C SER A 207 -15.84 -26.69 -23.33
N GLU A 208 -16.19 -26.11 -22.19
CA GLU A 208 -17.46 -26.34 -21.48
C GLU A 208 -18.58 -25.39 -21.96
N LEU A 209 -18.21 -24.36 -22.71
CA LEU A 209 -19.15 -23.41 -23.30
C LEU A 209 -19.65 -23.96 -24.65
N GLY A 210 -20.91 -24.40 -24.73
CA GLY A 210 -21.56 -24.78 -25.96
C GLY A 210 -21.90 -23.56 -26.85
N GLY A 211 -21.68 -23.66 -28.16
CA GLY A 211 -21.99 -22.57 -29.11
C GLY A 211 -21.07 -21.35 -28.98
N LEU A 212 -21.59 -20.20 -29.42
CA LEU A 212 -20.89 -18.89 -29.38
C LEU A 212 -19.58 -18.83 -30.17
N ASP A 213 -19.47 -19.59 -31.26
CA ASP A 213 -18.23 -19.72 -32.07
C ASP A 213 -17.69 -18.38 -32.58
N GLY A 214 -18.57 -17.44 -32.94
CA GLY A 214 -18.20 -16.08 -33.34
C GLY A 214 -17.53 -15.30 -32.18
N LEU A 215 -18.08 -15.42 -30.97
CA LEU A 215 -17.53 -14.79 -29.77
C LEU A 215 -16.19 -15.43 -29.36
N LYS A 216 -16.10 -16.75 -29.41
CA LYS A 216 -14.84 -17.49 -29.15
C LYS A 216 -13.74 -17.06 -30.11
N LYS A 217 -14.03 -16.99 -31.41
CA LYS A 217 -13.09 -16.51 -32.41
C LYS A 217 -12.68 -15.06 -32.19
N TYR A 218 -13.60 -14.20 -31.82
CA TYR A 218 -13.32 -12.80 -31.49
C TYR A 218 -12.41 -12.69 -30.25
N LEU A 219 -12.72 -13.39 -29.16
CA LEU A 219 -11.91 -13.40 -27.94
C LEU A 219 -10.52 -13.99 -28.18
N HIS A 220 -10.41 -15.05 -28.97
CA HIS A 220 -9.13 -15.65 -29.33
C HIS A 220 -8.23 -14.68 -30.10
N ASN A 221 -8.81 -13.92 -31.04
CA ASN A 221 -8.06 -12.89 -31.76
C ASN A 221 -7.65 -11.72 -30.85
N ARG A 222 -8.51 -11.33 -29.90
CA ARG A 222 -8.23 -10.28 -28.93
C ARG A 222 -7.17 -10.68 -27.89
N LYS A 223 -7.12 -11.97 -27.50
CA LYS A 223 -6.13 -12.48 -26.56
C LYS A 223 -4.70 -12.20 -27.03
N LYS A 224 -4.43 -12.29 -28.33
CA LYS A 224 -3.11 -11.95 -28.91
C LYS A 224 -2.74 -10.48 -28.67
N GLY A 225 -3.69 -9.56 -28.84
CA GLY A 225 -3.47 -8.13 -28.62
C GLY A 225 -3.37 -7.73 -27.15
N PHE A 226 -3.85 -8.56 -26.23
CA PHE A 226 -3.78 -8.28 -24.79
C PHE A 226 -2.38 -8.53 -24.20
N TRP A 227 -1.63 -9.47 -24.79
CA TRP A 227 -0.29 -9.85 -24.34
C TRP A 227 0.83 -9.22 -25.18
N ASP A 228 0.50 -8.62 -26.32
CA ASP A 228 1.46 -7.98 -27.21
C ASP A 228 1.47 -6.46 -26.98
N THR A 229 2.43 -6.01 -26.16
CA THR A 229 2.62 -4.60 -25.82
C THR A 229 3.01 -3.71 -27.01
N ASN A 230 3.30 -4.31 -28.18
CA ASN A 230 3.67 -3.57 -29.40
C ASN A 230 2.46 -3.26 -30.31
N LEU A 231 1.28 -3.80 -29.99
CA LEU A 231 0.09 -3.50 -30.75
C LEU A 231 -0.62 -2.26 -30.19
N PRO A 232 -1.05 -1.33 -31.04
CA PRO A 232 -1.82 -0.16 -30.61
C PRO A 232 -3.11 -0.65 -29.94
N THR A 233 -3.33 -0.22 -28.68
CA THR A 233 -4.57 -0.48 -27.97
C THR A 233 -5.76 0.00 -28.79
N PRO A 234 -6.71 -0.85 -29.17
CA PRO A 234 -7.92 -0.39 -29.84
C PRO A 234 -8.69 0.51 -28.86
N ARG A 235 -9.00 1.72 -29.34
CA ARG A 235 -9.90 2.67 -28.66
C ARG A 235 -11.32 2.15 -28.60
#